data_341ae38378765c2db41b03e59b31f277
#
_entry.id   341ae38378765c2db41b03e59b31f277
#
_cell.length_a   1.000
_cell.length_b   1.000
_cell.length_c   1.000
_cell.angle_alpha   90.00
_cell.angle_beta   90.00
_cell.angle_gamma   90.00
#
_symmetry.space_group_name_H-M   'P 1'
#
loop_
_entity.id
_entity.type
_entity.pdbx_description
1 polymer ?
#
loop_
_entity_poly.entity_id
_entity_poly.type
_entity_poly.pdbx_seq_one_letter_code
_entity_poly.pdbx_strand_id
1 'polypeptide(L)'
;MNKVWLITGASSGFGRAITEAALADGDVVVGAARRPEALDDLVAAHPDQMEALRLDVTDTAAAEAAVRDVVARHGRIDVLVNNAGRTHVGAFEETTEDELRELFDLHVFGPAALTRAVLPAMRERGSGAIVQMSSMGGQMSFAGFSAYSGTKFALEGLSEGLADEVREFGIKVLIVEPGAFRTSLFDASRAGVSADSGVYAKVSETRGFVSGGDGTQAGDPAKAAALIRAALDAEETPLRLPLGDDAVTAVLDHLDGVRADVAAWEKSTRATAFDD
;
A
#
# COMPACT_ATOMS: atom_id res chain seq x y z
N MET A 1 13.77 11.57 -19.90
CA MET A 1 12.85 10.59 -20.53
C MET A 1 11.66 10.44 -19.59
N ASN A 2 10.45 10.38 -20.11
CA ASN A 2 9.25 10.17 -19.30
C ASN A 2 9.29 8.78 -18.64
N LYS A 3 8.91 8.67 -17.38
CA LYS A 3 8.84 7.40 -16.66
C LYS A 3 7.61 6.60 -17.12
N VAL A 4 7.69 5.28 -17.04
CA VAL A 4 6.55 4.36 -17.23
C VAL A 4 6.11 3.86 -15.86
N TRP A 5 4.86 4.14 -15.49
CA TRP A 5 4.25 3.74 -14.22
C TRP A 5 3.27 2.60 -14.44
N LEU A 6 3.29 1.61 -13.57
CA LEU A 6 2.20 0.63 -13.41
C LEU A 6 1.57 0.86 -12.05
N ILE A 7 0.30 1.28 -12.04
CA ILE A 7 -0.41 1.68 -10.82
C ILE A 7 -1.63 0.80 -10.63
N THR A 8 -1.69 0.02 -9.55
CA THR A 8 -2.87 -0.79 -9.23
C THR A 8 -3.89 -0.01 -8.43
N GLY A 9 -5.19 -0.29 -8.63
CA GLY A 9 -6.26 0.48 -8.00
C GLY A 9 -6.31 1.94 -8.48
N ALA A 10 -5.89 2.21 -9.70
CA ALA A 10 -5.77 3.55 -10.29
C ALA A 10 -7.09 4.31 -10.45
N SER A 11 -8.24 3.65 -10.31
CA SER A 11 -9.55 4.24 -10.57
C SER A 11 -10.09 5.15 -9.45
N SER A 12 -9.46 5.19 -8.28
CA SER A 12 -9.95 5.99 -7.15
C SER A 12 -8.88 6.28 -6.10
N GLY A 13 -9.17 7.20 -5.19
CA GLY A 13 -8.33 7.50 -4.02
C GLY A 13 -6.89 7.82 -4.37
N PHE A 14 -5.95 7.24 -3.61
CA PHE A 14 -4.52 7.45 -3.85
C PHE A 14 -4.06 7.01 -5.24
N GLY A 15 -4.53 5.85 -5.72
CA GLY A 15 -4.16 5.36 -7.05
C GLY A 15 -4.51 6.36 -8.14
N ARG A 16 -5.70 6.97 -8.07
CA ARG A 16 -6.11 8.01 -9.01
C ARG A 16 -5.27 9.29 -8.86
N ALA A 17 -5.05 9.76 -7.64
CA ALA A 17 -4.25 10.95 -7.40
C ALA A 17 -2.79 10.79 -7.87
N ILE A 18 -2.18 9.61 -7.66
CA ILE A 18 -0.83 9.31 -8.15
C ILE A 18 -0.82 9.25 -9.69
N THR A 19 -1.84 8.65 -10.31
CA THR A 19 -2.02 8.61 -11.76
C THR A 19 -2.08 10.03 -12.34
N GLU A 20 -2.94 10.88 -11.82
CA GLU A 20 -3.10 12.28 -12.27
C GLU A 20 -1.80 13.08 -12.09
N ALA A 21 -1.09 12.88 -10.98
CA ALA A 21 0.19 13.54 -10.72
C ALA A 21 1.29 13.09 -11.70
N ALA A 22 1.37 11.80 -12.03
CA ALA A 22 2.33 11.28 -13.00
C ALA A 22 2.03 11.78 -14.43
N LEU A 23 0.76 11.79 -14.83
CA LEU A 23 0.32 12.32 -16.13
C LEU A 23 0.63 13.81 -16.28
N ALA A 24 0.42 14.61 -15.21
CA ALA A 24 0.70 16.04 -15.22
C ALA A 24 2.19 16.36 -15.46
N ASP A 25 3.10 15.45 -15.10
CA ASP A 25 4.55 15.58 -15.36
C ASP A 25 4.96 15.03 -16.73
N GLY A 26 4.02 14.56 -17.52
CA GLY A 26 4.27 14.01 -18.85
C GLY A 26 4.71 12.54 -18.86
N ASP A 27 4.62 11.83 -17.74
CA ASP A 27 4.94 10.41 -17.65
C ASP A 27 3.86 9.55 -18.33
N VAL A 28 4.19 8.30 -18.63
CA VAL A 28 3.27 7.29 -19.15
C VAL A 28 2.73 6.46 -17.99
N VAL A 29 1.43 6.28 -17.93
CA VAL A 29 0.77 5.52 -16.86
C VAL A 29 -0.07 4.37 -17.43
N VAL A 30 0.22 3.16 -16.99
CA VAL A 30 -0.67 2.01 -17.12
C VAL A 30 -1.44 1.87 -15.83
N GLY A 31 -2.68 2.35 -15.84
CA GLY A 31 -3.57 2.30 -14.68
C GLY A 31 -4.36 1.01 -14.63
N ALA A 32 -4.08 0.15 -13.65
CA ALA A 32 -4.76 -1.12 -13.50
C ALA A 32 -5.96 -1.04 -12.54
N ALA A 33 -7.10 -1.55 -12.99
CA ALA A 33 -8.34 -1.60 -12.24
C ALA A 33 -9.17 -2.83 -12.63
N ARG A 34 -10.02 -3.32 -11.71
CA ARG A 34 -11.00 -4.40 -12.04
C ARG A 34 -12.03 -3.94 -13.06
N ARG A 35 -12.35 -2.65 -13.06
CA ARG A 35 -13.25 -1.97 -13.99
C ARG A 35 -12.46 -0.86 -14.69
N PRO A 36 -11.76 -1.16 -15.81
CA PRO A 36 -10.91 -0.20 -16.51
C PRO A 36 -11.71 0.99 -17.07
N GLU A 37 -12.98 0.82 -17.38
CA GLU A 37 -13.89 1.88 -17.82
C GLU A 37 -14.02 3.05 -16.83
N ALA A 38 -13.67 2.85 -15.57
CA ALA A 38 -13.59 3.93 -14.58
C ALA A 38 -12.36 4.86 -14.77
N LEU A 39 -11.55 4.59 -15.80
CA LEU A 39 -10.37 5.40 -16.19
C LEU A 39 -10.57 6.06 -17.57
N ASP A 40 -11.73 5.88 -18.22
CA ASP A 40 -11.98 6.36 -19.59
C ASP A 40 -11.81 7.87 -19.71
N ASP A 41 -12.14 8.63 -18.69
CA ASP A 41 -11.95 10.09 -18.65
C ASP A 41 -10.46 10.48 -18.69
N LEU A 42 -9.60 9.74 -17.98
CA LEU A 42 -8.15 9.97 -18.02
C LEU A 42 -7.55 9.52 -19.36
N VAL A 43 -8.01 8.38 -19.89
CA VAL A 43 -7.58 7.92 -21.23
C VAL A 43 -7.96 8.94 -22.30
N ALA A 44 -9.18 9.50 -22.24
CA ALA A 44 -9.64 10.51 -23.18
C ALA A 44 -8.86 11.83 -23.04
N ALA A 45 -8.49 12.22 -21.82
CA ALA A 45 -7.72 13.44 -21.57
C ALA A 45 -6.23 13.30 -21.94
N HIS A 46 -5.66 12.09 -21.86
CA HIS A 46 -4.23 11.81 -22.07
C HIS A 46 -4.02 10.60 -22.99
N PRO A 47 -4.49 10.63 -24.26
CA PRO A 47 -4.53 9.45 -25.13
C PRO A 47 -3.16 8.82 -25.44
N ASP A 48 -2.09 9.62 -25.41
CA ASP A 48 -0.72 9.15 -25.66
C ASP A 48 0.06 8.74 -24.40
N GLN A 49 -0.51 8.96 -23.21
CA GLN A 49 0.19 8.77 -21.94
C GLN A 49 -0.55 7.84 -20.98
N MET A 50 -1.87 7.68 -21.13
CA MET A 50 -2.70 6.89 -20.21
C MET A 50 -3.26 5.66 -20.91
N GLU A 51 -3.02 4.51 -20.28
CA GLU A 51 -3.57 3.23 -20.68
C GLU A 51 -4.35 2.61 -19.52
N ALA A 52 -5.58 2.18 -19.77
CA ALA A 52 -6.40 1.47 -18.81
C ALA A 52 -6.22 -0.05 -18.96
N LEU A 53 -5.83 -0.72 -17.89
CA LEU A 53 -5.60 -2.16 -17.85
C LEU A 53 -6.63 -2.85 -16.93
N ARG A 54 -7.31 -3.88 -17.44
CA ARG A 54 -8.15 -4.74 -16.58
C ARG A 54 -7.27 -5.69 -15.79
N LEU A 55 -7.30 -5.57 -14.45
CA LEU A 55 -6.55 -6.45 -13.56
C LEU A 55 -7.27 -6.60 -12.22
N ASP A 56 -7.49 -7.84 -11.79
CA ASP A 56 -7.67 -8.19 -10.39
C ASP A 56 -6.33 -8.70 -9.84
N VAL A 57 -5.77 -7.98 -8.86
CA VAL A 57 -4.46 -8.30 -8.32
C VAL A 57 -4.44 -9.60 -7.51
N THR A 58 -5.61 -10.12 -7.11
CA THR A 58 -5.73 -11.41 -6.41
C THR A 58 -5.52 -12.60 -7.35
N ASP A 59 -5.69 -12.41 -8.66
CA ASP A 59 -5.22 -13.36 -9.68
C ASP A 59 -3.73 -13.12 -9.95
N THR A 60 -2.89 -13.80 -9.20
CA THR A 60 -1.44 -13.64 -9.27
C THR A 60 -0.85 -14.02 -10.62
N ALA A 61 -1.44 -14.97 -11.33
CA ALA A 61 -1.02 -15.34 -12.68
C ALA A 61 -1.33 -14.24 -13.70
N ALA A 62 -2.52 -13.63 -13.60
CA ALA A 62 -2.89 -12.47 -14.40
C ALA A 62 -2.01 -11.25 -14.06
N ALA A 63 -1.66 -11.04 -12.78
CA ALA A 63 -0.76 -9.98 -12.34
C ALA A 63 0.64 -10.10 -12.97
N GLU A 64 1.22 -11.29 -12.94
CA GLU A 64 2.52 -11.56 -13.59
C GLU A 64 2.45 -11.39 -15.11
N ALA A 65 1.36 -11.86 -15.75
CA ALA A 65 1.16 -11.68 -17.19
C ALA A 65 1.04 -10.20 -17.56
N ALA A 66 0.32 -9.41 -16.76
CA ALA A 66 0.17 -7.96 -16.95
C ALA A 66 1.52 -7.23 -16.95
N VAL A 67 2.40 -7.55 -16.00
CA VAL A 67 3.76 -6.95 -15.96
C VAL A 67 4.54 -7.30 -17.21
N ARG A 68 4.55 -8.57 -17.63
CA ARG A 68 5.25 -8.99 -18.86
C ARG A 68 4.72 -8.26 -20.11
N ASP A 69 3.42 -8.09 -20.20
CA ASP A 69 2.77 -7.41 -21.31
C ASP A 69 3.09 -5.90 -21.33
N VAL A 70 3.07 -5.23 -20.19
CA VAL A 70 3.47 -3.82 -20.08
C VAL A 70 4.94 -3.65 -20.47
N VAL A 71 5.83 -4.50 -19.97
CA VAL A 71 7.26 -4.46 -20.35
C VAL A 71 7.44 -4.71 -21.85
N ALA A 72 6.68 -5.64 -22.44
CA ALA A 72 6.76 -5.91 -23.89
C ALA A 72 6.33 -4.72 -24.75
N ARG A 73 5.30 -3.95 -24.32
CA ARG A 73 4.77 -2.80 -25.06
C ARG A 73 5.57 -1.51 -24.85
N HIS A 74 5.98 -1.23 -23.61
CA HIS A 74 6.66 0.02 -23.24
C HIS A 74 8.18 -0.12 -23.07
N GLY A 75 8.71 -1.35 -23.16
CA GLY A 75 10.13 -1.66 -22.98
C GLY A 75 10.59 -1.65 -21.52
N ARG A 76 9.78 -1.11 -20.58
CA ARG A 76 10.14 -0.96 -19.16
C ARG A 76 8.94 -0.65 -18.28
N ILE A 77 9.13 -0.83 -16.99
CA ILE A 77 8.35 -0.20 -15.91
C ILE A 77 9.37 0.49 -15.01
N ASP A 78 9.25 1.81 -14.85
CA ASP A 78 10.14 2.58 -13.97
C ASP A 78 9.64 2.63 -12.54
N VAL A 79 8.31 2.69 -12.38
CA VAL A 79 7.67 2.72 -11.07
C VAL A 79 6.50 1.74 -11.04
N LEU A 80 6.54 0.80 -10.11
CA LEU A 80 5.41 -0.03 -9.74
C LEU A 80 4.75 0.54 -8.48
N VAL A 81 3.44 0.80 -8.53
CA VAL A 81 2.66 1.24 -7.36
C VAL A 81 1.64 0.16 -7.01
N ASN A 82 1.91 -0.59 -5.95
CA ASN A 82 1.00 -1.56 -5.35
C ASN A 82 0.04 -0.82 -4.42
N ASN A 83 -1.05 -0.28 -5.00
CA ASN A 83 -2.02 0.52 -4.25
C ASN A 83 -3.39 -0.15 -4.11
N ALA A 84 -3.73 -1.13 -4.93
CA ALA A 84 -5.02 -1.82 -4.81
C ALA A 84 -5.23 -2.36 -3.39
N GLY A 85 -6.37 -2.00 -2.78
CA GLY A 85 -6.66 -2.38 -1.40
C GLY A 85 -8.06 -1.99 -0.99
N ARG A 86 -8.48 -2.48 0.16
CA ARG A 86 -9.71 -2.11 0.88
C ARG A 86 -9.47 -2.14 2.38
N THR A 87 -10.27 -1.43 3.15
CA THR A 87 -10.31 -1.62 4.61
C THR A 87 -11.14 -2.84 4.99
N HIS A 88 -10.94 -3.32 6.22
CA HIS A 88 -11.75 -4.37 6.83
C HIS A 88 -11.88 -4.08 8.33
N VAL A 89 -13.09 -4.18 8.86
CA VAL A 89 -13.38 -3.97 10.29
C VAL A 89 -14.12 -5.17 10.85
N GLY A 90 -13.56 -5.74 11.90
CA GLY A 90 -14.16 -6.85 12.65
C GLY A 90 -13.31 -7.20 13.86
N ALA A 91 -13.91 -7.78 14.90
CA ALA A 91 -13.14 -8.41 15.95
C ALA A 91 -12.42 -9.65 15.36
N PHE A 92 -11.27 -10.00 15.90
CA PHE A 92 -10.50 -11.13 15.38
C PHE A 92 -11.29 -12.45 15.42
N GLU A 93 -12.04 -12.66 16.48
CA GLU A 93 -12.93 -13.83 16.65
C GLU A 93 -14.11 -13.83 15.64
N GLU A 94 -14.54 -12.66 15.19
CA GLU A 94 -15.66 -12.50 14.25
C GLU A 94 -15.21 -12.53 12.78
N THR A 95 -13.91 -12.36 12.54
CA THR A 95 -13.35 -12.41 11.19
C THR A 95 -13.20 -13.86 10.75
N THR A 96 -13.90 -14.21 9.66
CA THR A 96 -13.81 -15.56 9.10
C THR A 96 -12.46 -15.82 8.44
N GLU A 97 -12.12 -17.10 8.29
CA GLU A 97 -10.88 -17.49 7.59
C GLU A 97 -10.88 -17.01 6.13
N ASP A 98 -12.03 -17.06 5.46
CA ASP A 98 -12.16 -16.61 4.07
C ASP A 98 -11.93 -15.09 3.95
N GLU A 99 -12.53 -14.28 4.84
CA GLU A 99 -12.28 -12.83 4.89
C GLU A 99 -10.80 -12.51 5.11
N LEU A 100 -10.15 -13.25 6.01
CA LEU A 100 -8.72 -13.07 6.28
C LEU A 100 -7.87 -13.45 5.06
N ARG A 101 -8.16 -14.59 4.40
CA ARG A 101 -7.45 -15.03 3.19
C ARG A 101 -7.60 -14.03 2.05
N GLU A 102 -8.83 -13.56 1.78
CA GLU A 102 -9.09 -12.55 0.76
C GLU A 102 -8.30 -11.25 1.00
N LEU A 103 -8.13 -10.84 2.26
CA LEU A 103 -7.33 -9.67 2.59
C LEU A 103 -5.84 -9.93 2.31
N PHE A 104 -5.32 -11.11 2.65
CA PHE A 104 -3.94 -11.49 2.34
C PHE A 104 -3.71 -11.59 0.84
N ASP A 105 -4.64 -12.15 0.09
CA ASP A 105 -4.54 -12.22 -1.38
C ASP A 105 -4.44 -10.82 -1.99
N LEU A 106 -5.27 -9.90 -1.52
CA LEU A 106 -5.31 -8.52 -2.01
C LEU A 106 -4.10 -7.68 -1.59
N HIS A 107 -3.70 -7.74 -0.31
CA HIS A 107 -2.72 -6.81 0.26
C HIS A 107 -1.30 -7.36 0.29
N VAL A 108 -1.12 -8.67 0.14
CA VAL A 108 0.18 -9.33 0.30
C VAL A 108 0.56 -10.12 -0.95
N PHE A 109 -0.24 -11.10 -1.34
CA PHE A 109 0.13 -11.99 -2.45
C PHE A 109 0.05 -11.31 -3.82
N GLY A 110 -0.95 -10.46 -4.07
CA GLY A 110 -1.04 -9.65 -5.28
C GLY A 110 0.15 -8.70 -5.45
N PRO A 111 0.44 -7.82 -4.48
CA PRO A 111 1.66 -7.00 -4.47
C PRO A 111 2.96 -7.81 -4.63
N ALA A 112 3.08 -8.95 -3.96
CA ALA A 112 4.24 -9.81 -4.07
C ALA A 112 4.42 -10.39 -5.48
N ALA A 113 3.33 -10.80 -6.15
CA ALA A 113 3.36 -11.31 -7.51
C ALA A 113 3.81 -10.23 -8.51
N LEU A 114 3.22 -9.02 -8.44
CA LEU A 114 3.60 -7.88 -9.27
C LEU A 114 5.06 -7.48 -9.04
N THR A 115 5.49 -7.41 -7.79
CA THR A 115 6.87 -7.09 -7.40
C THR A 115 7.85 -8.10 -7.97
N ARG A 116 7.62 -9.40 -7.77
CA ARG A 116 8.49 -10.45 -8.34
C ARG A 116 8.57 -10.38 -9.85
N ALA A 117 7.47 -10.07 -10.52
CA ALA A 117 7.42 -10.00 -11.96
C ALA A 117 8.20 -8.81 -12.55
N VAL A 118 8.23 -7.66 -11.86
CA VAL A 118 8.92 -6.45 -12.36
C VAL A 118 10.42 -6.45 -12.06
N LEU A 119 10.84 -7.10 -10.99
CA LEU A 119 12.23 -7.09 -10.51
C LEU A 119 13.28 -7.49 -11.55
N PRO A 120 13.09 -8.57 -12.37
CA PRO A 120 14.11 -8.94 -13.37
C PRO A 120 14.44 -7.80 -14.33
N ALA A 121 13.43 -7.11 -14.87
CA ALA A 121 13.61 -5.99 -15.80
C ALA A 121 14.22 -4.76 -15.14
N MET A 122 13.83 -4.44 -13.88
CA MET A 122 14.41 -3.35 -13.11
C MET A 122 15.89 -3.63 -12.79
N ARG A 123 16.21 -4.87 -12.37
CA ARG A 123 17.58 -5.30 -12.06
C ARG A 123 18.49 -5.26 -13.28
N GLU A 124 18.04 -5.76 -14.42
CA GLU A 124 18.80 -5.72 -15.68
C GLU A 124 19.13 -4.27 -16.09
N ARG A 125 18.19 -3.35 -15.87
CA ARG A 125 18.37 -1.93 -16.16
C ARG A 125 19.21 -1.18 -15.10
N GLY A 126 19.37 -1.73 -13.92
CA GLY A 126 20.05 -1.08 -12.78
C GLY A 126 19.27 0.10 -12.21
N SER A 127 17.95 0.14 -12.36
CA SER A 127 17.10 1.22 -11.85
C SER A 127 15.63 0.81 -11.80
N GLY A 128 14.89 1.38 -10.86
CA GLY A 128 13.46 1.19 -10.71
C GLY A 128 12.97 1.70 -9.35
N ALA A 129 11.67 1.75 -9.17
CA ALA A 129 11.07 2.06 -7.89
C ALA A 129 9.81 1.21 -7.64
N ILE A 130 9.65 0.74 -6.42
CA ILE A 130 8.49 -0.02 -5.95
C ILE A 130 7.86 0.75 -4.81
N VAL A 131 6.62 1.18 -5.00
CA VAL A 131 5.82 1.87 -3.98
C VAL A 131 4.79 0.90 -3.43
N GLN A 132 4.85 0.67 -2.13
CA GLN A 132 3.92 -0.19 -1.40
C GLN A 132 2.96 0.67 -0.59
N MET A 133 1.69 0.69 -0.97
CA MET A 133 0.68 1.42 -0.18
C MET A 133 0.31 0.60 1.05
N SER A 134 1.01 0.87 2.13
CA SER A 134 0.73 0.34 3.46
C SER A 134 -0.36 1.18 4.15
N SER A 135 -0.19 1.46 5.40
CA SER A 135 -1.01 2.29 6.29
C SER A 135 -0.22 2.53 7.57
N MET A 136 -0.58 3.52 8.37
CA MET A 136 -0.14 3.54 9.77
C MET A 136 -0.48 2.22 10.49
N GLY A 137 -1.55 1.54 10.02
CA GLY A 137 -1.93 0.19 10.45
C GLY A 137 -0.94 -0.93 10.08
N GLY A 138 0.16 -0.64 9.35
CA GLY A 138 1.29 -1.53 9.14
C GLY A 138 2.38 -1.43 10.21
N GLN A 139 2.34 -0.39 11.03
CA GLN A 139 3.25 -0.18 12.18
C GLN A 139 2.56 -0.48 13.51
N MET A 140 1.25 -0.30 13.59
CA MET A 140 0.46 -0.45 14.80
C MET A 140 -0.94 -0.97 14.48
N SER A 141 -1.73 -1.36 15.48
CA SER A 141 -3.10 -1.84 15.27
C SER A 141 -4.06 -1.31 16.34
N PHE A 142 -5.33 -1.28 15.99
CA PHE A 142 -6.42 -0.87 16.87
C PHE A 142 -7.49 -1.98 16.97
N ALA A 143 -8.36 -1.91 17.96
CA ALA A 143 -9.51 -2.80 18.06
C ALA A 143 -10.34 -2.73 16.77
N GLY A 144 -10.66 -3.87 16.19
CA GLY A 144 -11.41 -3.97 14.94
C GLY A 144 -10.57 -3.99 13.65
N PHE A 145 -9.27 -3.68 13.72
CA PHE A 145 -8.38 -3.70 12.55
C PHE A 145 -7.36 -4.85 12.56
N SER A 146 -7.47 -5.82 13.45
CA SER A 146 -6.49 -6.91 13.56
C SER A 146 -6.21 -7.64 12.25
N ALA A 147 -7.25 -8.00 11.49
CA ALA A 147 -7.10 -8.65 10.18
C ALA A 147 -6.47 -7.71 9.14
N TYR A 148 -6.97 -6.48 9.02
CA TYR A 148 -6.42 -5.47 8.11
C TYR A 148 -4.96 -5.15 8.45
N SER A 149 -4.67 -4.79 9.71
CA SER A 149 -3.31 -4.48 10.15
C SER A 149 -2.37 -5.67 9.98
N GLY A 150 -2.82 -6.89 10.25
CA GLY A 150 -2.04 -8.10 10.02
C GLY A 150 -1.52 -8.21 8.59
N THR A 151 -2.33 -7.85 7.60
CA THR A 151 -1.88 -7.82 6.19
C THR A 151 -0.90 -6.69 5.91
N LYS A 152 -1.11 -5.51 6.52
CA LYS A 152 -0.20 -4.36 6.33
C LYS A 152 1.14 -4.59 7.01
N PHE A 153 1.18 -5.18 8.22
CA PHE A 153 2.42 -5.64 8.85
C PHE A 153 3.16 -6.66 7.98
N ALA A 154 2.46 -7.61 7.36
CA ALA A 154 3.08 -8.56 6.45
C ALA A 154 3.69 -7.86 5.22
N LEU A 155 2.98 -6.89 4.63
CA LEU A 155 3.49 -6.08 3.52
C LEU A 155 4.74 -5.28 3.92
N GLU A 156 4.73 -4.66 5.11
CA GLU A 156 5.88 -3.94 5.68
C GLU A 156 7.12 -4.84 5.79
N GLY A 157 6.97 -5.99 6.45
CA GLY A 157 8.10 -6.92 6.64
C GLY A 157 8.68 -7.44 5.33
N LEU A 158 7.82 -7.79 4.35
CA LEU A 158 8.28 -8.18 3.02
C LEU A 158 9.00 -7.03 2.30
N SER A 159 8.51 -5.81 2.44
CA SER A 159 9.08 -4.64 1.77
C SER A 159 10.40 -4.19 2.38
N GLU A 160 10.56 -4.32 3.70
CA GLU A 160 11.81 -4.02 4.40
C GLU A 160 12.92 -4.99 3.95
N GLY A 161 12.65 -6.29 3.93
CA GLY A 161 13.60 -7.29 3.41
C GLY A 161 13.94 -7.04 1.94
N LEU A 162 12.92 -6.80 1.13
CA LEU A 162 13.10 -6.48 -0.29
C LEU A 162 14.02 -5.26 -0.50
N ALA A 163 13.86 -4.21 0.30
CA ALA A 163 14.66 -2.99 0.17
C ALA A 163 16.17 -3.26 0.31
N ASP A 164 16.54 -4.13 1.24
CA ASP A 164 17.94 -4.54 1.40
C ASP A 164 18.42 -5.42 0.23
N GLU A 165 17.59 -6.34 -0.24
CA GLU A 165 17.92 -7.25 -1.36
C GLU A 165 18.16 -6.51 -2.68
N VAL A 166 17.43 -5.41 -2.94
CA VAL A 166 17.45 -4.74 -4.26
C VAL A 166 18.29 -3.46 -4.30
N ARG A 167 18.79 -3.00 -3.17
CA ARG A 167 19.56 -1.75 -3.06
C ARG A 167 20.79 -1.75 -3.97
N GLU A 168 21.52 -2.85 -4.04
CA GLU A 168 22.70 -2.99 -4.89
C GLU A 168 22.40 -2.85 -6.39
N PHE A 169 21.14 -3.07 -6.80
CA PHE A 169 20.70 -2.92 -8.20
C PHE A 169 20.12 -1.54 -8.49
N GLY A 170 20.24 -0.56 -7.59
CA GLY A 170 19.70 0.78 -7.79
C GLY A 170 18.17 0.84 -7.82
N ILE A 171 17.49 -0.16 -7.24
CA ILE A 171 16.02 -0.20 -7.14
C ILE A 171 15.60 0.38 -5.79
N LYS A 172 14.71 1.37 -5.84
CA LYS A 172 14.14 2.03 -4.67
C LYS A 172 12.90 1.27 -4.17
N VAL A 173 12.74 1.16 -2.87
CA VAL A 173 11.50 0.69 -2.23
C VAL A 173 10.99 1.78 -1.30
N LEU A 174 9.72 2.15 -1.46
CA LEU A 174 9.05 3.16 -0.65
C LEU A 174 7.77 2.55 -0.07
N ILE A 175 7.68 2.47 1.25
CA ILE A 175 6.49 2.07 1.97
C ILE A 175 5.75 3.34 2.38
N VAL A 176 4.53 3.53 1.89
CA VAL A 176 3.69 4.68 2.20
C VAL A 176 2.71 4.29 3.28
N GLU A 177 2.66 5.04 4.37
CA GLU A 177 1.91 4.74 5.60
C GLU A 177 0.86 5.83 5.89
N PRO A 178 -0.25 5.89 5.13
CA PRO A 178 -1.25 6.92 5.35
C PRO A 178 -2.03 6.73 6.65
N GLY A 179 -2.38 7.85 7.27
CA GLY A 179 -3.47 7.96 8.22
C GLY A 179 -4.82 8.13 7.52
N ALA A 180 -5.67 9.00 8.04
CA ALA A 180 -7.01 9.24 7.51
C ALA A 180 -7.01 10.24 6.34
N PHE A 181 -7.14 9.73 5.12
CA PHE A 181 -7.22 10.53 3.89
C PHE A 181 -8.60 10.43 3.25
N ARG A 182 -9.02 11.51 2.58
CA ARG A 182 -10.31 11.58 1.86
C ARG A 182 -10.25 10.76 0.57
N THR A 183 -10.43 9.46 0.74
CA THR A 183 -10.47 8.44 -0.32
C THR A 183 -11.72 7.58 -0.13
N SER A 184 -12.05 6.76 -1.12
CA SER A 184 -13.15 5.77 -1.01
C SER A 184 -12.81 4.54 -0.15
N LEU A 185 -11.77 4.60 0.70
CA LEU A 185 -11.37 3.48 1.54
C LEU A 185 -12.42 3.15 2.61
N PHE A 186 -13.12 4.17 3.12
CA PHE A 186 -14.19 4.05 4.12
C PHE A 186 -15.59 4.04 3.52
N ASP A 187 -15.71 4.02 2.18
CA ASP A 187 -16.99 3.82 1.51
C ASP A 187 -17.59 2.47 1.94
N ALA A 188 -18.78 2.51 2.53
CA ALA A 188 -19.47 1.35 3.06
C ALA A 188 -19.71 0.24 2.02
N SER A 189 -19.75 0.58 0.72
CA SER A 189 -19.88 -0.39 -0.36
C SER A 189 -18.57 -1.12 -0.69
N ARG A 190 -17.43 -0.66 -0.16
CA ARG A 190 -16.09 -1.18 -0.43
C ARG A 190 -15.39 -1.74 0.80
N ALA A 191 -15.70 -1.20 1.98
CA ALA A 191 -15.17 -1.69 3.25
C ALA A 191 -15.68 -3.12 3.52
N GLY A 192 -14.77 -4.02 3.86
CA GLY A 192 -15.13 -5.32 4.43
C GLY A 192 -15.57 -5.12 5.89
N VAL A 193 -16.63 -5.77 6.29
CA VAL A 193 -17.10 -5.74 7.67
C VAL A 193 -17.52 -7.15 8.08
N SER A 194 -16.84 -7.72 9.08
CA SER A 194 -17.23 -9.02 9.64
C SER A 194 -18.56 -8.92 10.41
N ALA A 195 -19.19 -10.06 10.66
CA ALA A 195 -20.40 -10.14 11.50
C ALA A 195 -20.17 -9.45 12.86
N ASP A 196 -21.24 -8.90 13.43
CA ASP A 196 -21.19 -8.21 14.73
C ASP A 196 -21.92 -9.04 15.79
N SER A 197 -21.19 -9.59 16.75
CA SER A 197 -21.76 -10.32 17.89
C SER A 197 -22.31 -9.39 18.98
N GLY A 198 -21.97 -8.10 18.93
CA GLY A 198 -22.30 -7.14 19.98
C GLY A 198 -21.47 -7.27 21.25
N VAL A 199 -20.49 -8.19 21.28
CA VAL A 199 -19.62 -8.45 22.46
C VAL A 199 -18.48 -7.45 22.57
N TYR A 200 -17.97 -6.96 21.45
CA TYR A 200 -16.75 -6.14 21.37
C TYR A 200 -17.06 -4.64 21.26
N ALA A 201 -17.34 -3.97 22.37
CA ALA A 201 -17.75 -2.55 22.39
C ALA A 201 -16.77 -1.64 21.63
N LYS A 202 -15.45 -1.81 21.82
CA LYS A 202 -14.43 -1.03 21.10
C LYS A 202 -14.43 -1.27 19.59
N VAL A 203 -14.78 -2.47 19.14
CA VAL A 203 -14.92 -2.78 17.71
C VAL A 203 -16.18 -2.11 17.15
N SER A 204 -17.27 -2.08 17.89
CA SER A 204 -18.50 -1.36 17.50
C SER A 204 -18.24 0.16 17.38
N GLU A 205 -17.44 0.75 18.26
CA GLU A 205 -16.99 2.15 18.12
C GLU A 205 -16.18 2.36 16.82
N THR A 206 -15.25 1.46 16.52
CA THR A 206 -14.45 1.49 15.28
C THR A 206 -15.33 1.37 14.04
N ARG A 207 -16.33 0.48 14.04
CA ARG A 207 -17.33 0.36 12.96
C ARG A 207 -18.09 1.68 12.75
N GLY A 208 -18.50 2.32 13.83
CA GLY A 208 -19.15 3.64 13.80
C GLY A 208 -18.24 4.71 13.21
N PHE A 209 -16.97 4.73 13.58
CA PHE A 209 -15.98 5.64 13.03
C PHE A 209 -15.78 5.45 11.51
N VAL A 210 -15.61 4.20 11.05
CA VAL A 210 -15.42 3.90 9.63
C VAL A 210 -16.66 4.25 8.82
N SER A 211 -17.85 3.86 9.29
CA SER A 211 -19.10 4.13 8.56
C SER A 211 -19.51 5.60 8.53
N GLY A 212 -19.13 6.37 9.55
CA GLY A 212 -19.46 7.81 9.65
C GLY A 212 -18.36 8.75 9.13
N GLY A 213 -17.16 8.22 8.85
CA GLY A 213 -15.99 9.03 8.51
C GLY A 213 -15.80 9.30 7.02
N ASP A 214 -16.59 8.69 6.13
CA ASP A 214 -16.39 8.85 4.69
C ASP A 214 -16.57 10.29 4.23
N GLY A 215 -15.57 10.79 3.47
CA GLY A 215 -15.54 12.15 2.91
C GLY A 215 -15.18 13.25 3.92
N THR A 216 -14.99 12.96 5.20
CA THR A 216 -14.69 13.95 6.26
C THR A 216 -13.22 13.96 6.69
N GLN A 217 -12.41 13.03 6.20
CA GLN A 217 -11.00 12.88 6.54
C GLN A 217 -10.21 14.16 6.19
N ALA A 218 -9.21 14.48 7.01
CA ALA A 218 -8.39 15.69 6.83
C ALA A 218 -7.37 15.58 5.69
N GLY A 219 -6.87 14.36 5.42
CA GLY A 219 -5.83 14.13 4.43
C GLY A 219 -6.30 14.36 2.98
N ASP A 220 -5.46 15.03 2.19
CA ASP A 220 -5.67 15.31 0.77
C ASP A 220 -4.85 14.34 -0.08
N PRO A 221 -5.47 13.43 -0.87
CA PRO A 221 -4.75 12.47 -1.71
C PRO A 221 -3.85 13.13 -2.77
N ALA A 222 -4.19 14.32 -3.27
CA ALA A 222 -3.36 15.02 -4.25
C ALA A 222 -2.04 15.51 -3.62
N LYS A 223 -2.09 16.03 -2.39
CA LYS A 223 -0.89 16.41 -1.64
C LYS A 223 -0.03 15.19 -1.29
N ALA A 224 -0.67 14.09 -0.94
CA ALA A 224 0.04 12.83 -0.71
C ALA A 224 0.75 12.32 -1.98
N ALA A 225 0.09 12.34 -3.13
CA ALA A 225 0.68 11.96 -4.42
C ALA A 225 1.90 12.83 -4.76
N ALA A 226 1.81 14.14 -4.55
CA ALA A 226 2.94 15.06 -4.75
C ALA A 226 4.12 14.72 -3.82
N LEU A 227 3.87 14.39 -2.54
CA LEU A 227 4.91 14.03 -1.59
C LEU A 227 5.54 12.68 -1.89
N ILE A 228 4.73 11.67 -2.29
CA ILE A 228 5.24 10.35 -2.73
C ILE A 228 6.20 10.53 -3.91
N ARG A 229 5.86 11.37 -4.88
CA ARG A 229 6.73 11.66 -6.02
C ARG A 229 8.01 12.37 -5.60
N ALA A 230 7.90 13.38 -4.75
CA ALA A 230 9.07 14.07 -4.21
C ALA A 230 10.02 13.12 -3.47
N ALA A 231 9.47 12.17 -2.69
CA ALA A 231 10.26 11.15 -2.00
C ALA A 231 10.98 10.19 -2.98
N LEU A 232 10.34 9.83 -4.09
CA LEU A 232 10.96 9.00 -5.13
C LEU A 232 12.06 9.74 -5.89
N ASP A 233 11.93 11.06 -6.08
CA ASP A 233 12.90 11.89 -6.79
C ASP A 233 14.05 12.37 -5.87
N ALA A 234 13.93 12.16 -4.54
CA ALA A 234 14.98 12.48 -3.60
C ALA A 234 16.26 11.66 -3.85
N GLU A 235 17.41 12.21 -3.53
CA GLU A 235 18.71 11.53 -3.61
C GLU A 235 18.68 10.25 -2.77
N GLU A 236 18.18 10.35 -1.53
CA GLU A 236 17.90 9.22 -0.65
C GLU A 236 16.38 9.10 -0.46
N THR A 237 15.78 8.10 -1.11
CA THR A 237 14.38 7.75 -0.90
C THR A 237 14.20 7.10 0.48
N PRO A 238 13.33 7.63 1.36
CA PRO A 238 13.09 6.98 2.64
C PRO A 238 12.44 5.61 2.44
N LEU A 239 12.76 4.64 3.30
CA LEU A 239 12.07 3.35 3.25
C LEU A 239 10.59 3.51 3.63
N ARG A 240 10.29 4.30 4.68
CA ARG A 240 8.94 4.57 5.20
C ARG A 240 8.56 6.03 5.09
N LEU A 241 7.31 6.27 4.72
CA LEU A 241 6.76 7.61 4.54
C LEU A 241 5.37 7.68 5.21
N PRO A 242 5.31 7.97 6.52
CA PRO A 242 4.02 8.25 7.17
C PRO A 242 3.40 9.52 6.57
N LEU A 243 2.11 9.46 6.27
CA LEU A 243 1.36 10.57 5.68
C LEU A 243 0.20 10.98 6.57
N GLY A 244 0.12 12.28 6.86
CA GLY A 244 -0.88 12.88 7.74
C GLY A 244 -0.37 13.04 9.16
N ASP A 245 -0.87 14.08 9.83
CA ASP A 245 -0.48 14.41 11.21
C ASP A 245 -0.85 13.27 12.18
N ASP A 246 -2.02 12.67 11.96
CA ASP A 246 -2.51 11.51 12.71
C ASP A 246 -1.58 10.29 12.58
N ALA A 247 -1.11 9.97 11.36
CA ALA A 247 -0.20 8.86 11.16
C ALA A 247 1.17 9.12 11.77
N VAL A 248 1.73 10.32 11.56
CA VAL A 248 3.05 10.69 12.12
C VAL A 248 3.02 10.60 13.65
N THR A 249 2.01 11.21 14.29
CA THR A 249 1.88 11.20 15.76
C THR A 249 1.71 9.77 16.27
N ALA A 250 0.76 9.01 15.71
CA ALA A 250 0.45 7.68 16.20
C ALA A 250 1.62 6.69 16.02
N VAL A 251 2.35 6.77 14.90
CA VAL A 251 3.53 5.92 14.66
C VAL A 251 4.65 6.26 15.64
N LEU A 252 4.94 7.55 15.87
CA LEU A 252 5.98 7.96 16.83
C LEU A 252 5.63 7.51 18.25
N ASP A 253 4.39 7.73 18.71
CA ASP A 253 3.93 7.30 20.03
C ASP A 253 4.02 5.77 20.19
N HIS A 254 3.67 5.01 19.15
CA HIS A 254 3.79 3.55 19.16
C HIS A 254 5.24 3.09 19.27
N LEU A 255 6.15 3.69 18.49
CA LEU A 255 7.59 3.37 18.54
C LEU A 255 8.21 3.67 19.91
N ASP A 256 7.80 4.76 20.56
CA ASP A 256 8.22 5.09 21.91
C ASP A 256 7.71 4.05 22.92
N GLY A 257 6.48 3.56 22.76
CA GLY A 257 5.93 2.46 23.55
C GLY A 257 6.73 1.16 23.38
N VAL A 258 7.01 0.75 22.13
CA VAL A 258 7.84 -0.43 21.84
C VAL A 258 9.24 -0.30 22.46
N ARG A 259 9.86 0.89 22.34
CA ARG A 259 11.16 1.18 22.95
C ARG A 259 11.11 1.01 24.47
N ALA A 260 10.05 1.53 25.12
CA ALA A 260 9.87 1.41 26.57
C ALA A 260 9.73 -0.05 27.02
N ASP A 261 8.95 -0.86 26.28
CA ASP A 261 8.79 -2.29 26.58
C ASP A 261 10.12 -3.05 26.48
N VAL A 262 10.91 -2.80 25.43
CA VAL A 262 12.25 -3.40 25.27
C VAL A 262 13.17 -2.97 26.42
N ALA A 263 13.19 -1.69 26.76
CA ALA A 263 14.03 -1.15 27.84
C ALA A 263 13.67 -1.73 29.21
N ALA A 264 12.38 -1.94 29.48
CA ALA A 264 11.91 -2.52 30.75
C ALA A 264 12.47 -3.94 30.99
N TRP A 265 12.70 -4.70 29.95
CA TRP A 265 13.19 -6.08 30.02
C TRP A 265 14.65 -6.27 29.57
N GLU A 266 15.36 -5.21 29.18
CA GLU A 266 16.66 -5.25 28.54
C GLU A 266 17.68 -6.12 29.31
N LYS A 267 17.79 -5.93 30.63
CA LYS A 267 18.74 -6.72 31.45
C LYS A 267 18.46 -8.21 31.41
N SER A 268 17.18 -8.59 31.52
CA SER A 268 16.78 -10.01 31.54
C SER A 268 16.89 -10.65 30.16
N THR A 269 16.51 -9.93 29.13
CA THR A 269 16.58 -10.44 27.74
C THR A 269 18.02 -10.58 27.24
N ARG A 270 18.94 -9.69 27.65
CA ARG A 270 20.38 -9.82 27.33
C ARG A 270 21.06 -11.00 28.07
N ALA A 271 20.49 -11.51 29.16
CA ALA A 271 21.01 -12.64 29.94
C ALA A 271 20.47 -14.01 29.44
N THR A 272 20.07 -14.12 28.15
CA THR A 272 19.58 -15.37 27.56
C THR A 272 20.66 -16.13 26.76
N ALA A 273 21.92 -15.70 26.81
CA ALA A 273 23.05 -16.43 26.23
C ALA A 273 23.40 -17.67 27.09
N PHE A 274 24.08 -18.65 26.47
CA PHE A 274 24.64 -19.76 27.23
C PHE A 274 25.73 -19.26 28.20
N ASP A 275 25.77 -19.84 29.42
CA ASP A 275 26.88 -19.66 30.33
C ASP A 275 28.05 -20.52 29.83
N ASP A 276 29.01 -19.94 29.11
CA ASP A 276 30.25 -20.59 28.65
C ASP A 276 31.25 -20.79 29.79
#